data_6d600642f25374e7f5ca8b8dcab32dc7
#
_entry.id   6d600642f25374e7f5ca8b8dcab32dc7
#
_cell.length_a   1.000
_cell.length_b   1.000
_cell.length_c   1.000
_cell.angle_alpha   90.00
_cell.angle_beta   90.00
_cell.angle_gamma   90.00
#
_symmetry.space_group_name_H-M   'P 1'
#
loop_
_entity.id
_entity.type
_entity.pdbx_description
1 polymer ?
#
loop_
_entity_poly.entity_id
_entity_poly.type
_entity_poly.pdbx_seq_one_letter_code
_entity_poly.pdbx_strand_id
1 'polypeptide(L)'
;MIFKETFKMGLKDIDKQNQIKNVTLLEFFENIGSYHSDLAGYGADYTKEHGRGWVLLDWKVQVLKRPKYGDELEIHTWAKTMNKATTYRDFEVYNQNKELCAIATSRWTMVNIKEGKIDKIDADIIKAYDPEDKNVFEEKEVTKLKAPKDFSNEIEYKVRRKDIDINGHMHNIYYLDLAYE
;
A
#
# COMPACT_ATOMS: atom_id res chain seq x y z
N MET A 1 -13.65 -5.16 -8.95
CA MET A 1 -14.19 -5.81 -7.69
C MET A 1 -13.62 -5.09 -6.47
N ILE A 2 -14.51 -4.69 -5.52
CA ILE A 2 -14.11 -4.09 -4.24
C ILE A 2 -13.92 -5.22 -3.22
N PHE A 3 -12.69 -5.34 -2.69
CA PHE A 3 -12.35 -6.27 -1.62
C PHE A 3 -12.40 -5.56 -0.26
N LYS A 4 -12.84 -6.26 0.78
CA LYS A 4 -13.04 -5.69 2.13
C LYS A 4 -12.45 -6.60 3.19
N GLU A 5 -11.84 -5.98 4.20
CA GLU A 5 -11.30 -6.69 5.36
C GLU A 5 -11.47 -5.82 6.62
N THR A 6 -11.56 -6.46 7.77
CA THR A 6 -11.69 -5.79 9.05
C THR A 6 -10.44 -5.98 9.90
N PHE A 7 -9.91 -4.87 10.42
CA PHE A 7 -8.74 -4.83 11.29
C PHE A 7 -9.12 -4.24 12.65
N LYS A 8 -8.69 -4.88 13.72
CA LYS A 8 -8.86 -4.36 15.09
C LYS A 8 -7.60 -3.69 15.56
N MET A 9 -7.72 -2.43 16.02
CA MET A 9 -6.59 -1.64 16.52
C MET A 9 -6.05 -2.15 17.84
N GLY A 10 -4.79 -2.60 17.84
CA GLY A 10 -4.05 -3.05 19.02
C GLY A 10 -3.13 -1.96 19.60
N LEU A 11 -2.50 -2.25 20.73
CA LEU A 11 -1.57 -1.31 21.39
C LEU A 11 -0.35 -0.95 20.53
N LYS A 12 0.15 -1.87 19.71
CA LYS A 12 1.29 -1.63 18.82
C LYS A 12 0.97 -0.67 17.67
N ASP A 13 -0.31 -0.50 17.36
CA ASP A 13 -0.80 0.21 16.18
C ASP A 13 -0.98 1.71 16.42
N ILE A 14 -0.90 2.13 17.68
CA ILE A 14 -1.12 3.51 18.12
C ILE A 14 0.16 4.17 18.62
N ASP A 15 0.15 5.50 18.59
CA ASP A 15 1.18 6.36 19.17
C ASP A 15 0.84 6.75 20.64
N LYS A 16 1.67 7.63 21.22
CA LYS A 16 1.49 8.15 22.59
C LYS A 16 0.23 9.02 22.78
N GLN A 17 -0.37 9.50 21.69
CA GLN A 17 -1.64 10.23 21.70
C GLN A 17 -2.85 9.32 21.55
N ASN A 18 -2.67 8.00 21.59
CA ASN A 18 -3.70 7.01 21.30
C ASN A 18 -4.30 7.15 19.90
N GLN A 19 -3.46 7.40 18.90
CA GLN A 19 -3.86 7.56 17.50
C GLN A 19 -3.08 6.59 16.62
N ILE A 20 -3.72 6.10 15.53
CA ILE A 20 -3.06 5.22 14.58
C ILE A 20 -1.77 5.84 14.05
N LYS A 21 -0.69 5.07 14.03
CA LYS A 21 0.57 5.45 13.40
C LYS A 21 0.41 5.46 11.87
N ASN A 22 1.11 6.35 11.18
CA ASN A 22 1.10 6.36 9.72
C ASN A 22 1.64 5.05 9.12
N VAL A 23 2.67 4.50 9.72
CA VAL A 23 3.27 3.20 9.33
C VAL A 23 2.24 2.08 9.42
N THR A 24 1.50 1.98 10.54
CA THR A 24 0.46 0.96 10.74
C THR A 24 -0.66 1.07 9.70
N LEU A 25 -1.05 2.30 9.34
CA LEU A 25 -2.07 2.49 8.31
C LEU A 25 -1.60 1.95 6.95
N LEU A 26 -0.34 2.18 6.59
CA LEU A 26 0.25 1.61 5.37
C LEU A 26 0.39 0.09 5.45
N GLU A 27 0.76 -0.47 6.61
CA GLU A 27 0.79 -1.93 6.82
C GLU A 27 -0.58 -2.57 6.58
N PHE A 28 -1.66 -1.93 7.05
CA PHE A 28 -3.02 -2.41 6.77
C PHE A 28 -3.36 -2.33 5.28
N PHE A 29 -2.97 -1.26 4.59
CA PHE A 29 -3.18 -1.14 3.15
C PHE A 29 -2.40 -2.18 2.34
N GLU A 30 -1.17 -2.48 2.72
CA GLU A 30 -0.38 -3.52 2.07
C GLU A 30 -0.97 -4.91 2.32
N ASN A 31 -1.38 -5.20 3.56
CA ASN A 31 -1.99 -6.48 3.89
C ASN A 31 -3.27 -6.73 3.10
N ILE A 32 -4.21 -5.77 3.10
CA ILE A 32 -5.46 -5.95 2.35
C ILE A 32 -5.21 -6.00 0.84
N GLY A 33 -4.23 -5.24 0.33
CA GLY A 33 -3.81 -5.29 -1.06
C GLY A 33 -3.26 -6.67 -1.46
N SER A 34 -2.48 -7.29 -0.56
CA SER A 34 -1.93 -8.63 -0.73
C SER A 34 -3.04 -9.70 -0.70
N TYR A 35 -3.97 -9.63 0.26
CA TYR A 35 -5.11 -10.55 0.34
C TYR A 35 -6.00 -10.49 -0.91
N HIS A 36 -6.24 -9.28 -1.43
CA HIS A 36 -6.96 -9.14 -2.71
C HIS A 36 -6.17 -9.73 -3.88
N SER A 37 -4.83 -9.60 -3.88
CA SER A 37 -3.99 -10.18 -4.93
C SER A 37 -3.94 -11.71 -4.85
N ASP A 38 -3.94 -12.29 -3.64
CA ASP A 38 -4.03 -13.73 -3.43
C ASP A 38 -5.39 -14.26 -3.94
N LEU A 39 -6.49 -13.55 -3.63
CA LEU A 39 -7.82 -13.91 -4.13
C LEU A 39 -7.91 -13.85 -5.66
N ALA A 40 -7.25 -12.88 -6.28
CA ALA A 40 -7.15 -12.75 -7.74
C ALA A 40 -6.22 -13.79 -8.37
N GLY A 41 -5.45 -14.55 -7.59
CA GLY A 41 -4.49 -15.54 -8.07
C GLY A 41 -3.12 -14.97 -8.48
N TYR A 42 -2.82 -13.72 -8.13
CA TYR A 42 -1.59 -13.00 -8.52
C TYR A 42 -0.83 -12.42 -7.32
N GLY A 43 -0.91 -13.11 -6.17
CA GLY A 43 -0.22 -12.74 -4.94
C GLY A 43 1.18 -13.35 -4.81
N ALA A 44 1.60 -13.62 -3.55
CA ALA A 44 2.95 -14.04 -3.23
C ALA A 44 3.36 -15.38 -3.86
N ASP A 45 2.46 -16.37 -3.88
CA ASP A 45 2.75 -17.68 -4.46
C ASP A 45 2.91 -17.60 -5.98
N TYR A 46 2.07 -16.83 -6.67
CA TYR A 46 2.21 -16.55 -8.10
C TYR A 46 3.57 -15.91 -8.39
N THR A 47 3.97 -14.92 -7.59
CA THR A 47 5.24 -14.23 -7.73
C THR A 47 6.43 -15.20 -7.60
N LYS A 48 6.39 -16.09 -6.61
CA LYS A 48 7.42 -17.11 -6.38
C LYS A 48 7.52 -18.11 -7.53
N GLU A 49 6.39 -18.56 -8.05
CA GLU A 49 6.32 -19.57 -9.10
C GLU A 49 6.72 -19.01 -10.47
N HIS A 50 6.18 -17.85 -10.84
CA HIS A 50 6.32 -17.28 -12.18
C HIS A 50 7.45 -16.25 -12.30
N GLY A 51 7.98 -15.75 -11.18
CA GLY A 51 8.99 -14.68 -11.17
C GLY A 51 8.47 -13.33 -11.66
N ARG A 52 7.17 -13.13 -11.60
CA ARG A 52 6.47 -11.87 -11.93
C ARG A 52 5.73 -11.37 -10.69
N GLY A 53 5.82 -10.08 -10.41
CA GLY A 53 5.20 -9.54 -9.22
C GLY A 53 4.95 -8.05 -9.30
N TRP A 54 4.17 -7.58 -8.34
CA TRP A 54 3.84 -6.18 -8.19
C TRP A 54 4.92 -5.45 -7.40
N VAL A 55 5.35 -4.30 -7.89
CA VAL A 55 6.25 -3.38 -7.18
C VAL A 55 5.50 -2.07 -6.95
N LEU A 56 5.46 -1.66 -5.70
CA LEU A 56 4.92 -0.38 -5.28
C LEU A 56 5.85 0.76 -5.69
N LEU A 57 5.29 1.80 -6.28
CA LEU A 57 6.03 2.99 -6.72
C LEU A 57 5.85 4.18 -5.79
N ASP A 58 4.62 4.45 -5.38
CA ASP A 58 4.29 5.57 -4.51
C ASP A 58 2.92 5.45 -3.84
N TRP A 59 2.72 6.28 -2.83
CA TRP A 59 1.49 6.44 -2.07
C TRP A 59 1.02 7.89 -2.05
N LYS A 60 -0.30 8.09 -2.05
CA LYS A 60 -0.98 9.31 -1.61
C LYS A 60 -2.01 8.91 -0.56
N VAL A 61 -1.86 9.43 0.65
CA VAL A 61 -2.73 9.10 1.79
C VAL A 61 -3.28 10.38 2.39
N GLN A 62 -4.57 10.39 2.67
CA GLN A 62 -5.23 11.47 3.41
C GLN A 62 -5.95 10.89 4.62
N VAL A 63 -5.53 11.29 5.82
CA VAL A 63 -6.18 10.92 7.07
C VAL A 63 -7.17 12.02 7.44
N LEU A 64 -8.45 11.66 7.52
CA LEU A 64 -9.57 12.56 7.84
C LEU A 64 -9.88 12.54 9.34
N LYS A 65 -9.83 11.35 9.94
CA LYS A 65 -10.07 11.11 11.36
C LYS A 65 -9.15 9.98 11.81
N ARG A 66 -8.36 10.21 12.86
CA ARG A 66 -7.43 9.18 13.35
C ARG A 66 -8.14 8.16 14.22
N PRO A 67 -8.14 6.87 13.81
CA PRO A 67 -8.59 5.76 14.66
C PRO A 67 -7.75 5.64 15.93
N LYS A 68 -8.35 5.00 16.95
CA LYS A 68 -7.78 4.84 18.29
C LYS A 68 -7.68 3.38 18.68
N TYR A 69 -7.01 3.10 19.78
CA TYR A 69 -6.98 1.77 20.38
C TYR A 69 -8.39 1.20 20.55
N GLY A 70 -8.56 -0.04 20.13
CA GLY A 70 -9.81 -0.78 20.26
C GLY A 70 -10.83 -0.52 19.13
N ASP A 71 -10.61 0.46 18.27
CA ASP A 71 -11.46 0.66 17.09
C ASP A 71 -11.37 -0.55 16.15
N GLU A 72 -12.48 -0.85 15.49
CA GLU A 72 -12.55 -1.80 14.38
C GLU A 72 -12.65 -1.02 13.08
N LEU A 73 -11.71 -1.29 12.17
CA LEU A 73 -11.59 -0.61 10.89
C LEU A 73 -12.02 -1.55 9.77
N GLU A 74 -13.05 -1.21 9.05
CA GLU A 74 -13.40 -1.86 7.78
C GLU A 74 -12.66 -1.13 6.65
N ILE A 75 -11.72 -1.82 6.01
CA ILE A 75 -10.94 -1.25 4.91
C ILE A 75 -11.46 -1.85 3.60
N HIS A 76 -11.75 -0.98 2.64
CA HIS A 76 -12.10 -1.33 1.28
C HIS A 76 -10.93 -1.04 0.36
N THR A 77 -10.66 -1.94 -0.59
CA THR A 77 -9.66 -1.72 -1.64
C THR A 77 -10.12 -2.25 -2.98
N TRP A 78 -9.68 -1.63 -4.05
CA TRP A 78 -9.91 -2.07 -5.42
C TRP A 78 -8.76 -1.64 -6.33
N ALA A 79 -8.50 -2.47 -7.35
CA ALA A 79 -7.64 -2.07 -8.44
C ALA A 79 -8.41 -1.11 -9.35
N LYS A 80 -7.72 -0.12 -9.89
CA LYS A 80 -8.24 0.82 -10.91
C LYS A 80 -7.83 0.35 -12.28
N THR A 81 -8.21 1.11 -13.30
CA THR A 81 -7.83 0.83 -14.69
C THR A 81 -6.34 0.50 -14.81
N MET A 82 -6.05 -0.64 -15.39
CA MET A 82 -4.69 -1.12 -15.62
C MET A 82 -4.23 -0.73 -17.02
N ASN A 83 -3.06 -0.09 -17.11
CA ASN A 83 -2.50 0.37 -18.36
C ASN A 83 -1.11 -0.24 -18.58
N LYS A 84 -0.95 -1.01 -19.67
CA LYS A 84 0.33 -1.61 -20.07
C LYS A 84 1.04 -2.36 -18.93
N ALA A 85 1.77 -1.63 -18.07
CA ALA A 85 2.57 -2.17 -17.00
C ALA A 85 2.25 -1.58 -15.61
N THR A 86 1.36 -0.59 -15.54
CA THR A 86 1.04 0.13 -14.29
C THR A 86 -0.43 0.10 -13.98
N THR A 87 -0.73 0.11 -12.68
CA THR A 87 -2.09 0.25 -12.15
C THR A 87 -2.07 1.13 -10.91
N TYR A 88 -3.24 1.67 -10.57
CA TYR A 88 -3.51 2.29 -9.28
C TYR A 88 -4.39 1.37 -8.45
N ARG A 89 -4.27 1.49 -7.15
CA ARG A 89 -5.13 0.83 -6.17
C ARG A 89 -5.61 1.87 -5.18
N ASP A 90 -6.91 1.95 -4.99
CA ASP A 90 -7.55 2.87 -4.07
C ASP A 90 -8.01 2.17 -2.79
N PHE A 91 -8.13 2.97 -1.71
CA PHE A 91 -8.51 2.49 -0.39
C PHE A 91 -9.44 3.48 0.30
N GLU A 92 -10.40 2.95 1.03
CA GLU A 92 -11.25 3.67 1.98
C GLU A 92 -11.19 2.96 3.33
N VAL A 93 -11.06 3.72 4.40
CA VAL A 93 -11.03 3.22 5.78
C VAL A 93 -12.22 3.76 6.53
N TYR A 94 -13.04 2.87 7.06
CA TYR A 94 -14.20 3.18 7.86
C TYR A 94 -14.02 2.65 9.29
N ASN A 95 -14.47 3.41 10.29
CA ASN A 95 -14.54 2.92 11.67
C ASN A 95 -15.83 2.10 11.90
N GLN A 96 -16.00 1.58 13.12
CA GLN A 96 -17.17 0.80 13.53
C GLN A 96 -18.50 1.56 13.40
N ASN A 97 -18.47 2.91 13.36
CA ASN A 97 -19.63 3.76 13.16
C ASN A 97 -19.90 4.08 11.67
N LYS A 98 -19.17 3.44 10.76
CA LYS A 98 -19.21 3.69 9.30
C LYS A 98 -18.80 5.11 8.91
N GLU A 99 -18.03 5.79 9.75
CA GLU A 99 -17.44 7.08 9.42
C GLU A 99 -16.14 6.87 8.63
N LEU A 100 -15.97 7.62 7.55
CA LEU A 100 -14.76 7.59 6.72
C LEU A 100 -13.58 8.22 7.49
N CYS A 101 -12.55 7.42 7.76
CA CYS A 101 -11.38 7.82 8.54
C CYS A 101 -10.17 8.18 7.70
N ALA A 102 -9.97 7.48 6.58
CA ALA A 102 -8.87 7.76 5.68
C ALA A 102 -9.21 7.30 4.25
N ILE A 103 -8.55 7.92 3.28
CA ILE A 103 -8.52 7.49 1.88
C ILE A 103 -7.07 7.41 1.41
N ALA A 104 -6.80 6.50 0.49
CA ALA A 104 -5.46 6.39 -0.10
C ALA A 104 -5.53 5.92 -1.55
N THR A 105 -4.51 6.27 -2.31
CA THR A 105 -4.20 5.66 -3.59
C THR A 105 -2.73 5.25 -3.61
N SER A 106 -2.44 4.12 -4.25
CA SER A 106 -1.09 3.63 -4.47
C SER A 106 -0.90 3.31 -5.95
N ARG A 107 0.32 3.48 -6.44
CA ARG A 107 0.68 3.15 -7.82
C ARG A 107 1.63 1.96 -7.83
N TRP A 108 1.34 1.01 -8.71
CA TRP A 108 2.05 -0.25 -8.82
C TRP A 108 2.51 -0.50 -10.25
N THR A 109 3.58 -1.24 -10.40
CA THR A 109 4.05 -1.74 -11.69
C THR A 109 4.27 -3.24 -11.64
N MET A 110 3.96 -3.93 -12.73
CA MET A 110 4.32 -5.33 -12.91
C MET A 110 5.78 -5.42 -13.32
N VAL A 111 6.53 -6.32 -12.70
CA VAL A 111 7.94 -6.56 -13.02
C VAL A 111 8.21 -8.05 -13.20
N ASN A 112 9.12 -8.37 -14.10
CA ASN A 112 9.83 -9.65 -14.12
C ASN A 112 10.99 -9.53 -13.13
N ILE A 113 10.87 -10.24 -11.99
CA ILE A 113 11.83 -10.14 -10.89
C ILE A 113 13.18 -10.73 -11.26
N LYS A 114 13.19 -11.80 -12.08
CA LYS A 114 14.42 -12.47 -12.50
C LYS A 114 15.26 -11.60 -13.43
N GLU A 115 14.59 -10.84 -14.30
CA GLU A 115 15.25 -9.97 -15.28
C GLU A 115 15.42 -8.53 -14.78
N GLY A 116 14.74 -8.16 -13.70
CA GLY A 116 14.74 -6.79 -13.18
C GLY A 116 14.10 -5.78 -14.14
N LYS A 117 13.12 -6.21 -14.96
CA LYS A 117 12.50 -5.38 -15.99
C LYS A 117 11.01 -5.21 -15.76
N ILE A 118 10.49 -4.06 -16.20
CA ILE A 118 9.05 -3.82 -16.27
C ILE A 118 8.42 -4.85 -17.23
N ASP A 119 7.30 -5.43 -16.79
CA ASP A 119 6.55 -6.42 -17.53
C ASP A 119 5.12 -5.94 -17.82
N LYS A 120 4.46 -6.59 -18.76
CA LYS A 120 3.08 -6.25 -19.15
C LYS A 120 2.08 -6.80 -18.15
N ILE A 121 0.98 -6.08 -18.01
CA ILE A 121 -0.22 -6.58 -17.35
C ILE A 121 -1.07 -7.26 -18.43
N ASP A 122 -1.21 -8.57 -18.33
CA ASP A 122 -1.95 -9.37 -19.28
C ASP A 122 -3.46 -9.23 -19.08
N ALA A 123 -4.24 -9.56 -20.12
CA ALA A 123 -5.71 -9.49 -20.07
C ALA A 123 -6.33 -10.36 -18.96
N ASP A 124 -5.73 -11.52 -18.65
CA ASP A 124 -6.17 -12.41 -17.60
C ASP A 124 -5.98 -11.78 -16.20
N ILE A 125 -4.88 -11.05 -16.00
CA ILE A 125 -4.65 -10.27 -14.76
C ILE A 125 -5.75 -9.21 -14.62
N ILE A 126 -6.00 -8.43 -15.67
CA ILE A 126 -7.04 -7.40 -15.66
C ILE A 126 -8.40 -8.01 -15.32
N LYS A 127 -8.75 -9.12 -15.96
CA LYS A 127 -10.01 -9.84 -15.71
C LYS A 127 -10.13 -10.34 -14.28
N ALA A 128 -9.05 -10.87 -13.71
CA ALA A 128 -9.04 -11.43 -12.36
C ALA A 128 -9.21 -10.35 -11.26
N TYR A 129 -8.61 -9.17 -11.45
CA TYR A 129 -8.77 -8.05 -10.50
C TYR A 129 -10.10 -7.31 -10.66
N ASP A 130 -10.77 -7.43 -11.82
CA ASP A 130 -12.04 -6.78 -12.12
C ASP A 130 -12.02 -5.28 -11.69
N PRO A 131 -11.23 -4.44 -12.39
CA PRO A 131 -10.95 -3.07 -11.97
C PRO A 131 -12.21 -2.21 -11.87
N GLU A 132 -12.23 -1.30 -10.88
CA GLU A 132 -13.32 -0.36 -10.64
C GLU A 132 -13.01 1.02 -11.24
N ASP A 133 -14.03 1.69 -11.76
CA ASP A 133 -13.95 3.08 -12.22
C ASP A 133 -14.34 4.07 -11.10
N LYS A 134 -13.99 3.72 -9.86
CA LYS A 134 -14.20 4.55 -8.68
C LYS A 134 -12.88 5.17 -8.26
N ASN A 135 -12.86 6.48 -7.96
CA ASN A 135 -11.69 7.21 -7.50
C ASN A 135 -11.95 7.80 -6.12
N VAL A 136 -10.98 7.68 -5.21
CA VAL A 136 -11.03 8.33 -3.88
C VAL A 136 -10.51 9.76 -3.90
N PHE A 137 -9.69 10.11 -4.91
CA PHE A 137 -9.22 11.47 -5.14
C PHE A 137 -9.73 11.98 -6.49
N GLU A 138 -9.95 13.29 -6.59
CA GLU A 138 -10.30 13.94 -7.86
C GLU A 138 -9.16 13.88 -8.88
N GLU A 139 -7.91 14.06 -8.39
CA GLU A 139 -6.73 13.90 -9.23
C GLU A 139 -6.45 12.41 -9.48
N LYS A 140 -6.32 12.07 -10.76
CA LYS A 140 -6.12 10.68 -11.21
C LYS A 140 -4.72 10.14 -10.92
N GLU A 141 -3.74 11.00 -10.68
CA GLU A 141 -2.34 10.61 -10.55
C GLU A 141 -1.74 11.07 -9.22
N VAL A 142 -0.81 10.27 -8.71
CA VAL A 142 0.02 10.67 -7.57
C VAL A 142 1.06 11.66 -8.05
N THR A 143 1.11 12.84 -7.42
CA THR A 143 2.09 13.88 -7.76
C THR A 143 3.51 13.39 -7.45
N LYS A 144 4.38 13.41 -8.47
CA LYS A 144 5.78 13.05 -8.28
C LYS A 144 6.48 14.08 -7.39
N LEU A 145 6.97 13.62 -6.25
CA LEU A 145 7.78 14.44 -5.36
C LEU A 145 9.16 14.67 -5.97
N LYS A 146 9.67 15.89 -5.85
CA LYS A 146 11.04 16.23 -6.23
C LYS A 146 11.96 16.00 -5.04
N ALA A 147 13.13 15.42 -5.27
CA ALA A 147 14.15 15.35 -4.24
C ALA A 147 14.56 16.78 -3.80
N PRO A 148 14.75 17.02 -2.49
CA PRO A 148 15.29 18.30 -2.02
C PRO A 148 16.69 18.52 -2.59
N LYS A 149 17.05 19.79 -2.83
CA LYS A 149 18.38 20.14 -3.33
C LYS A 149 19.41 20.26 -2.20
N ASP A 150 18.94 20.65 -1.03
CA ASP A 150 19.78 20.90 0.16
C ASP A 150 19.21 20.09 1.34
N PHE A 151 20.11 19.62 2.20
CA PHE A 151 19.79 18.86 3.41
C PHE A 151 20.33 19.64 4.63
N SER A 152 19.47 19.85 5.63
CA SER A 152 19.87 20.50 6.89
C SER A 152 20.41 19.51 7.92
N ASN A 153 20.00 18.25 7.82
CA ASN A 153 20.43 17.18 8.71
C ASN A 153 20.71 15.91 7.91
N GLU A 154 21.67 15.14 8.40
CA GLU A 154 22.02 13.83 7.88
C GLU A 154 22.19 12.88 9.06
N ILE A 155 21.56 11.71 8.98
CA ILE A 155 21.71 10.65 9.98
C ILE A 155 22.16 9.38 9.30
N GLU A 156 23.09 8.67 9.92
CA GLU A 156 23.47 7.32 9.49
C GLU A 156 22.47 6.31 10.07
N TYR A 157 21.85 5.51 9.20
CA TYR A 157 20.95 4.43 9.61
C TYR A 157 21.49 3.07 9.20
N LYS A 158 21.71 2.19 10.17
CA LYS A 158 22.07 0.80 9.91
C LYS A 158 20.82 -0.04 9.77
N VAL A 159 20.54 -0.53 8.56
CA VAL A 159 19.40 -1.42 8.29
C VAL A 159 19.44 -2.63 9.23
N ARG A 160 18.35 -2.87 9.96
CA ARG A 160 18.21 -3.94 10.94
C ARG A 160 17.56 -5.16 10.30
N ARG A 161 17.76 -6.31 10.90
CA ARG A 161 17.14 -7.56 10.42
C ARG A 161 15.62 -7.47 10.31
N LYS A 162 14.96 -6.75 11.22
CA LYS A 162 13.51 -6.56 11.22
C LYS A 162 13.00 -5.63 10.10
N ASP A 163 13.89 -4.86 9.49
CA ASP A 163 13.55 -3.90 8.45
C ASP A 163 13.54 -4.56 7.05
N ILE A 164 13.98 -5.83 6.97
CA ILE A 164 14.08 -6.58 5.72
C ILE A 164 12.78 -7.32 5.44
N ASP A 165 12.26 -7.14 4.23
CA ASP A 165 11.07 -7.81 3.72
C ASP A 165 11.37 -9.23 3.16
N ILE A 166 10.33 -9.89 2.67
CA ILE A 166 10.43 -11.25 2.08
C ILE A 166 11.28 -11.29 0.81
N ASN A 167 11.52 -10.15 0.15
CA ASN A 167 12.35 -10.02 -1.05
C ASN A 167 13.83 -9.74 -0.72
N GLY A 168 14.17 -9.61 0.57
CA GLY A 168 15.52 -9.32 1.04
C GLY A 168 15.90 -7.84 0.94
N HIS A 169 14.96 -6.94 0.77
CA HIS A 169 15.15 -5.50 0.72
C HIS A 169 14.63 -4.82 1.99
N MET A 170 15.14 -3.63 2.29
CA MET A 170 14.51 -2.80 3.30
C MET A 170 13.08 -2.47 2.88
N HIS A 171 12.12 -2.84 3.73
CA HIS A 171 10.71 -2.66 3.43
C HIS A 171 10.37 -1.17 3.26
N ASN A 172 9.61 -0.84 2.22
CA ASN A 172 9.34 0.54 1.83
C ASN A 172 8.71 1.40 2.94
N ILE A 173 7.87 0.83 3.77
CA ILE A 173 7.19 1.51 4.89
C ILE A 173 8.21 2.04 5.92
N TYR A 174 9.33 1.37 6.13
CA TYR A 174 10.32 1.80 7.11
C TYR A 174 11.09 3.07 6.70
N TYR A 175 11.13 3.40 5.41
CA TYR A 175 11.63 4.72 4.99
C TYR A 175 10.73 5.86 5.49
N LEU A 176 9.40 5.62 5.55
CA LEU A 176 8.47 6.57 6.13
C LEU A 176 8.66 6.69 7.65
N ASP A 177 8.87 5.56 8.34
CA ASP A 177 9.12 5.53 9.79
C ASP A 177 10.35 6.38 10.15
N LEU A 178 11.44 6.21 9.39
CA LEU A 178 12.66 7.02 9.55
C LEU A 178 12.44 8.52 9.25
N ALA A 179 11.54 8.85 8.33
CA ALA A 179 11.25 10.24 8.00
C ALA A 179 10.43 10.96 9.09
N TYR A 180 9.86 10.21 10.03
CA TYR A 180 9.09 10.75 11.17
C TYR A 180 9.90 10.81 12.48
N GLU A 181 11.12 10.27 12.54
CA GLU A 181 12.05 10.40 13.68
C GLU A 181 12.79 11.74 13.66
#